data_3bfe15dc3b8c694b020cc7eb96e8a692
#
_entry.id   3bfe15dc3b8c694b020cc7eb96e8a692
#
_cell.length_a   1.000
_cell.length_b   1.000
_cell.length_c   1.000
_cell.angle_alpha   90.00
_cell.angle_beta   90.00
_cell.angle_gamma   90.00
#
_symmetry.space_group_name_H-M   'P 1'
#
loop_
_entity.id
_entity.type
_entity.pdbx_description
1 polymer ?
#
loop_
_entity_poly.entity_id
_entity_poly.type
_entity_poly.pdbx_seq_one_letter_code
_entity_poly.pdbx_strand_id
1 'polypeptide(L)' 'MQNKFGFILVKPQLGENIGACARSMKNFGFNKLLIVEPKINFPNHKAKATSVGAYDIIDKAKVFNNVEDAI' A
#
# COMPACT_ATOMS: atom_id res chain seq x y z
N MET A 1 -3.85 21.40 -4.09
CA MET A 1 -5.07 20.59 -3.98
C MET A 1 -4.84 19.45 -3.03
N GLN A 2 -5.71 19.29 -2.07
CA GLN A 2 -5.60 18.19 -1.14
C GLN A 2 -6.15 16.91 -1.77
N ASN A 3 -5.39 15.83 -1.69
CA ASN A 3 -5.78 14.55 -2.25
C ASN A 3 -6.58 13.76 -1.23
N LYS A 4 -7.85 13.50 -1.50
CA LYS A 4 -8.72 12.76 -0.62
C LYS A 4 -8.85 11.29 -1.01
N PHE A 5 -8.25 10.90 -2.12
CA PHE A 5 -8.36 9.54 -2.62
C PHE A 5 -7.16 8.71 -2.20
N GLY A 6 -7.39 7.43 -2.06
CA GLY A 6 -6.35 6.47 -1.76
C GLY A 6 -6.55 5.21 -2.57
N PHE A 7 -5.70 4.24 -2.32
CA PHE A 7 -5.77 2.94 -2.99
C PHE A 7 -6.02 1.86 -1.95
N ILE A 8 -6.80 0.87 -2.34
CA ILE A 8 -7.06 -0.30 -1.52
C ILE A 8 -6.58 -1.53 -2.27
N LEU A 9 -5.62 -2.25 -1.70
CA LEU A 9 -5.16 -3.53 -2.24
C LEU A 9 -5.81 -4.65 -1.46
N VAL A 10 -6.55 -5.52 -2.15
CA VAL A 10 -7.25 -6.62 -1.52
C VAL A 10 -6.50 -7.92 -1.79
N LYS A 11 -6.14 -8.62 -0.72
CA LYS A 11 -5.48 -9.92 -0.75
C LYS A 11 -4.21 -9.93 -1.59
N PRO A 12 -3.31 -8.94 -1.41
CA PRO A 12 -2.04 -8.97 -2.16
C PRO A 12 -1.23 -10.20 -1.75
N GLN A 13 -0.60 -10.85 -2.71
CA GLN A 13 0.15 -12.09 -2.50
C GLN A 13 1.66 -11.89 -2.55
N LEU A 14 2.12 -10.82 -3.16
CA LEU A 14 3.55 -10.54 -3.31
C LEU A 14 3.88 -9.16 -2.77
N GLY A 15 4.95 -9.07 -1.98
CA GLY A 15 5.42 -7.79 -1.46
C GLY A 15 5.80 -6.83 -2.59
N GLU A 16 6.35 -7.36 -3.67
CA GLU A 16 6.73 -6.56 -4.83
C GLU A 16 5.54 -5.83 -5.44
N ASN A 17 4.37 -6.44 -5.41
CA ASN A 17 3.16 -5.79 -5.94
C ASN A 17 2.74 -4.62 -5.07
N ILE A 18 2.89 -4.75 -3.75
CA ILE A 18 2.60 -3.65 -2.83
C ILE A 18 3.56 -2.50 -3.08
N GLY A 19 4.86 -2.80 -3.22
CA GLY A 19 5.87 -1.79 -3.48
C GLY A 19 5.67 -1.08 -4.80
N ALA A 20 5.34 -1.84 -5.86
CA ALA A 20 5.07 -1.25 -7.17
C ALA A 20 3.85 -0.33 -7.14
N CYS A 21 2.82 -0.72 -6.39
CA CYS A 21 1.64 0.10 -6.21
C CYS A 21 2.00 1.43 -5.53
N ALA A 22 2.80 1.36 -4.46
CA ALA A 22 3.21 2.57 -3.73
C ALA A 22 4.01 3.52 -4.63
N ARG A 23 4.90 2.98 -5.47
CA ARG A 23 5.66 3.80 -6.41
C ARG A 23 4.74 4.51 -7.40
N SER A 24 3.77 3.78 -7.94
CA SER A 24 2.81 4.37 -8.88
C SER A 24 1.98 5.46 -8.20
N MET A 25 1.55 5.21 -6.98
CA MET A 25 0.80 6.20 -6.21
C MET A 25 1.60 7.47 -6.03
N LYS A 26 2.89 7.35 -5.70
CA LYS A 26 3.76 8.50 -5.49
C LYS A 26 3.85 9.36 -6.75
N ASN A 27 3.96 8.71 -7.91
CA ASN A 27 4.05 9.42 -9.18
C ASN A 27 2.79 10.22 -9.49
N PHE A 28 1.64 9.76 -9.02
CA PHE A 28 0.37 10.43 -9.24
C PHE A 28 -0.06 11.32 -8.08
N GLY A 29 0.77 11.44 -7.06
CA GLY A 29 0.47 12.31 -5.94
C GLY A 29 -0.47 11.73 -4.89
N PHE A 30 -0.73 10.43 -4.94
CA PHE A 30 -1.54 9.76 -3.91
C PHE A 30 -0.62 9.26 -2.79
N ASN A 31 -1.12 9.27 -1.57
CA ASN A 31 -0.30 8.86 -0.43
C ASN A 31 -1.02 7.97 0.58
N LYS A 32 -2.27 7.61 0.33
CA LYS A 32 -3.04 6.80 1.25
C LYS A 32 -3.21 5.39 0.69
N LEU A 33 -2.56 4.42 1.33
CA LEU A 33 -2.61 3.02 0.93
C LEU A 33 -3.24 2.18 2.05
N LEU A 34 -4.28 1.43 1.71
CA LEU A 34 -4.94 0.49 2.61
C LEU A 34 -4.73 -0.91 2.05
N ILE A 35 -4.39 -1.85 2.94
CA ILE A 35 -4.12 -3.24 2.56
C ILE A 35 -5.12 -4.13 3.30
N VAL A 36 -5.86 -4.93 2.55
CA VAL A 36 -6.91 -5.79 3.12
C VAL A 36 -6.53 -7.25 2.94
N GLU A 37 -6.52 -7.99 4.04
CA GLU A 37 -6.26 -9.43 4.07
C GLU A 37 -5.03 -9.83 3.25
N PRO A 38 -3.85 -9.24 3.53
CA PRO A 38 -2.66 -9.61 2.76
C PRO A 38 -2.33 -11.09 2.95
N LYS A 39 -1.90 -11.75 1.89
CA LYS A 39 -1.48 -13.14 1.93
C LYS A 39 -0.03 -13.30 2.33
N ILE A 40 0.63 -12.22 2.66
CA ILE A 40 2.00 -12.17 3.11
C ILE A 40 2.05 -11.38 4.42
N ASN A 41 3.14 -11.53 5.15
CA ASN A 41 3.34 -10.73 6.36
C ASN A 41 3.56 -9.27 5.98
N PHE A 42 2.97 -8.38 6.73
CA PHE A 42 3.17 -6.95 6.55
C PHE A 42 3.39 -6.33 7.93
N PRO A 43 4.43 -5.51 8.13
CA PRO A 43 5.33 -4.97 7.11
C PRO A 43 6.22 -6.04 6.45
N ASN A 44 6.61 -5.79 5.20
CA ASN A 44 7.31 -6.75 4.37
C ASN A 44 8.49 -6.06 3.69
N HIS A 45 9.70 -6.67 3.82
CA HIS A 45 10.89 -6.01 3.29
C HIS A 45 10.91 -5.95 1.77
N LYS A 46 10.27 -6.89 1.08
CA LYS A 46 10.19 -6.85 -0.38
C LYS A 46 9.27 -5.72 -0.85
N ALA A 47 8.19 -5.48 -0.11
CA ALA A 47 7.32 -4.34 -0.40
C ALA A 47 8.11 -3.04 -0.27
N LYS A 48 8.89 -2.90 0.79
CA LYS A 48 9.70 -1.70 0.98
C LYS A 48 10.80 -1.59 -0.06
N ALA A 49 11.49 -2.69 -0.36
CA ALA A 49 12.58 -2.66 -1.33
C ALA A 49 12.11 -2.25 -2.73
N THR A 50 10.89 -2.65 -3.11
CA THR A 50 10.36 -2.32 -4.44
C THR A 50 9.62 -0.98 -4.47
N SER A 51 9.50 -0.29 -3.34
CA SER A 51 8.80 0.99 -3.26
C SER A 51 9.77 2.17 -3.26
N VAL A 52 10.88 2.07 -3.97
CA VAL A 52 11.92 3.10 -4.01
C VAL A 52 11.32 4.47 -4.32
N GLY A 53 11.60 5.45 -3.46
CA GLY A 53 11.02 6.78 -3.59
C GLY A 53 9.63 6.92 -2.99
N ALA A 54 9.03 5.82 -2.50
CA ALA A 54 7.70 5.83 -1.91
C ALA A 54 7.66 5.10 -0.57
N TYR A 55 8.76 5.12 0.18
CA TYR A 55 8.83 4.46 1.48
C TYR A 55 7.82 5.02 2.47
N ASP A 56 7.53 6.30 2.38
CA ASP A 56 6.56 6.95 3.25
C ASP A 56 5.16 6.34 3.06
N ILE A 57 4.79 5.98 1.85
CA ILE A 57 3.50 5.37 1.57
C ILE A 57 3.42 3.99 2.23
N ILE A 58 4.48 3.21 2.11
CA ILE A 58 4.55 1.87 2.72
C ILE A 58 4.52 1.99 4.26
N ASP A 59 5.29 2.92 4.81
CA ASP A 59 5.39 3.07 6.27
C ASP A 59 4.08 3.52 6.91
N LYS A 60 3.24 4.24 6.16
CA LYS A 60 1.96 4.74 6.65
C LYS A 60 0.77 3.88 6.22
N ALA A 61 1.01 2.83 5.45
CA ALA A 61 -0.07 1.95 4.99
C ALA A 61 -0.76 1.30 6.18
N LYS A 62 -2.07 1.15 6.07
CA LYS A 62 -2.88 0.51 7.11
C LYS A 62 -3.36 -0.85 6.62
N VAL A 63 -3.35 -1.82 7.52
CA VAL A 63 -3.75 -3.20 7.22
C VAL A 63 -5.07 -3.50 7.91
N PHE A 64 -5.98 -4.10 7.18
CA PHE A 64 -7.30 -4.48 7.68
C PHE A 64 -7.58 -5.95 7.43
N ASN A 65 -8.44 -6.53 8.25
CA ASN A 65 -8.80 -7.94 8.13
C ASN A 65 -9.91 -8.18 7.11
N ASN A 66 -10.65 -7.14 6.75
CA ASN A 66 -11.71 -7.24 5.75
C ASN A 66 -11.95 -5.89 5.11
N VAL A 67 -12.67 -5.91 3.98
CA VAL A 67 -12.92 -4.68 3.21
C VAL A 67 -13.77 -3.68 3.99
N GLU A 68 -14.71 -4.20 4.78
CA GLU A 68 -15.62 -3.34 5.53
C GLU A 68 -14.88 -2.46 6.53
N ASP A 69 -13.84 -2.99 7.15
CA ASP A 69 -13.03 -2.22 8.10
C ASP A 69 -12.20 -1.13 7.40
N ALA A 70 -11.90 -1.31 6.11
CA ALA A 70 -11.08 -0.37 5.35
C ALA A 70 -11.90 0.80 4.77
N ILE A 71 -13.19 0.62 4.63
CA ILE A 71 -14.06 1.64 4.02
C ILE A 71 -14.48 2.71 4.99
#